data_5c61115c9a1f89736e0c67ce10ef11d5
#
_entry.id   5c61115c9a1f89736e0c67ce10ef11d5
#
_cell.length_a   1.000
_cell.length_b   1.000
_cell.length_c   1.000
_cell.angle_alpha   90.00
_cell.angle_beta   90.00
_cell.angle_gamma   90.00
#
_symmetry.space_group_name_H-M   'P 1'
#
loop_
_entity.id
_entity.type
_entity.pdbx_description
1 polymer ?
#
loop_
_entity_poly.entity_id
_entity_poly.type
_entity_poly.pdbx_seq_one_letter_code
_entity_poly.pdbx_strand_id
1 'polypeptide(L)'
;MPRLEELENVLAIELGFENEIRAAEAADLVRAASGELPIIVQVPLHSPLEFSEQLKEAGAAAISLAPPRGALRGQNGKIVNGRLYGPAVFPQALAAVSRLIAGGFQIIAAGGVDTKAQGEAMLAAGAMAVQIDVALWRGNWQTDT
;
A
#
# COMPACT_ATOMS: atom_id res chain seq x y z
N MET A 1 3.59 -17.91 -18.24
CA MET A 1 3.57 -16.47 -17.91
C MET A 1 4.76 -15.81 -18.59
N PRO A 2 4.59 -14.67 -19.25
CA PRO A 2 5.75 -13.89 -19.70
C PRO A 2 6.59 -13.54 -18.46
N ARG A 3 7.90 -13.63 -18.57
CA ARG A 3 8.80 -13.22 -17.51
C ARG A 3 8.72 -11.70 -17.39
N LEU A 4 8.39 -11.20 -16.20
CA LEU A 4 8.30 -9.74 -15.95
C LEU A 4 9.65 -9.05 -16.17
N GLU A 5 10.74 -9.79 -16.00
CA GLU A 5 12.12 -9.35 -16.21
C GLU A 5 12.43 -9.00 -17.71
N GLU A 6 11.61 -9.50 -18.63
CA GLU A 6 11.73 -9.22 -20.06
C GLU A 6 10.98 -7.94 -20.47
N LEU A 7 10.22 -7.33 -19.56
CA LEU A 7 9.49 -6.09 -19.81
C LEU A 7 10.40 -4.88 -19.53
N GLU A 8 10.57 -4.04 -20.53
CA GLU A 8 11.24 -2.76 -20.35
C GLU A 8 10.43 -1.85 -19.39
N ASN A 9 11.11 -1.10 -18.53
CA ASN A 9 10.55 -0.14 -17.58
C ASN A 9 9.74 -0.74 -16.41
N VAL A 10 9.90 -2.01 -16.08
CA VAL A 10 9.41 -2.57 -14.82
C VAL A 10 10.48 -2.39 -13.74
N LEU A 11 10.14 -1.64 -12.68
CA LEU A 11 11.09 -1.28 -11.61
C LEU A 11 10.92 -2.16 -10.36
N ALA A 12 9.73 -2.69 -10.12
CA ALA A 12 9.41 -3.50 -8.96
C ALA A 12 8.14 -4.32 -9.19
N ILE A 13 7.90 -5.29 -8.34
CA ILE A 13 6.65 -6.06 -8.28
C ILE A 13 5.95 -5.71 -6.97
N GLU A 14 4.68 -5.29 -7.04
CA GLU A 14 3.86 -5.07 -5.86
C GLU A 14 2.94 -6.28 -5.61
N LEU A 15 3.05 -6.88 -4.44
CA LEU A 15 2.19 -7.96 -3.97
C LEU A 15 1.06 -7.40 -3.12
N GLY A 16 -0.18 -7.54 -3.59
CA GLY A 16 -1.38 -7.20 -2.85
C GLY A 16 -2.20 -8.45 -2.54
N PHE A 17 -2.90 -8.45 -1.41
CA PHE A 17 -3.73 -9.57 -0.97
C PHE A 17 -5.22 -9.18 -0.99
N GLU A 18 -6.05 -10.02 -1.60
CA GLU A 18 -7.49 -9.78 -1.65
C GLU A 18 -8.17 -10.00 -0.31
N ASN A 19 -7.66 -10.94 0.47
CA ASN A 19 -8.18 -11.32 1.79
C ASN A 19 -7.13 -11.07 2.87
N GLU A 20 -7.57 -11.17 4.13
CA GLU A 20 -6.63 -11.22 5.24
C GLU A 20 -5.73 -12.46 5.10
N ILE A 21 -4.44 -12.22 5.21
CA ILE A 21 -3.41 -13.25 5.08
C ILE A 21 -2.56 -13.26 6.36
N ARG A 22 -2.11 -14.44 6.77
CA ARG A 22 -1.17 -14.55 7.88
C ARG A 22 0.22 -14.10 7.45
N ALA A 23 0.98 -13.52 8.38
CA ALA A 23 2.31 -13.01 8.10
C ALA A 23 3.25 -14.08 7.52
N ALA A 24 3.18 -15.31 8.00
CA ALA A 24 3.97 -16.43 7.49
C ALA A 24 3.63 -16.76 6.01
N GLU A 25 2.35 -16.78 5.66
CA GLU A 25 1.91 -17.03 4.28
C GLU A 25 2.34 -15.90 3.34
N ALA A 26 2.23 -14.65 3.80
CA ALA A 26 2.70 -13.49 3.04
C ALA A 26 4.22 -13.53 2.85
N ALA A 27 4.98 -13.91 3.87
CA ALA A 27 6.42 -14.10 3.80
C ALA A 27 6.82 -15.20 2.80
N ASP A 28 6.08 -16.31 2.77
CA ASP A 28 6.32 -17.39 1.80
C ASP A 28 6.08 -16.92 0.36
N LEU A 29 5.04 -16.10 0.13
CA LEU A 29 4.78 -15.51 -1.17
C LEU A 29 5.89 -14.52 -1.59
N VAL A 30 6.43 -13.73 -0.65
CA VAL A 30 7.59 -12.85 -0.91
C VAL A 30 8.78 -13.68 -1.35
N ARG A 31 9.13 -14.76 -0.61
CA ARG A 31 10.23 -15.66 -0.98
C ARG A 31 10.02 -16.30 -2.35
N ALA A 32 8.80 -16.74 -2.64
CA ALA A 32 8.47 -17.36 -3.92
C ALA A 32 8.51 -16.37 -5.10
N ALA A 33 8.23 -15.08 -4.86
CA ALA A 33 8.28 -14.03 -5.86
C ALA A 33 9.68 -13.41 -6.02
N SER A 34 10.61 -13.71 -5.11
CA SER A 34 11.97 -13.15 -5.13
C SER A 34 12.70 -13.53 -6.41
N GLY A 35 13.26 -12.53 -7.09
CA GLY A 35 13.99 -12.62 -8.35
C GLY A 35 14.88 -11.40 -8.53
N GLU A 36 15.04 -10.93 -9.76
CA GLU A 36 15.85 -9.74 -10.06
C GLU A 36 15.15 -8.43 -9.68
N LEU A 37 13.80 -8.41 -9.67
CA LEU A 37 13.02 -7.23 -9.36
C LEU A 37 12.75 -7.11 -7.85
N PRO A 38 12.82 -5.89 -7.28
CA PRO A 38 12.43 -5.63 -5.90
C PRO A 38 10.96 -5.98 -5.66
N ILE A 39 10.66 -6.53 -4.50
CA ILE A 39 9.29 -6.84 -4.07
C ILE A 39 8.80 -5.77 -3.11
N ILE A 40 7.67 -5.15 -3.45
CA ILE A 40 6.89 -4.26 -2.60
C ILE A 40 5.69 -5.06 -2.09
N VAL A 41 5.37 -4.94 -0.81
CA VAL A 41 4.23 -5.69 -0.24
C VAL A 41 3.21 -4.73 0.34
N GLN A 42 1.95 -4.87 -0.10
CA GLN A 42 0.84 -4.15 0.50
C GLN A 42 0.49 -4.74 1.87
N VAL A 43 0.50 -3.90 2.91
CA VAL A 43 0.09 -4.31 4.25
C VAL A 43 -1.15 -3.52 4.72
N PRO A 44 -2.06 -4.13 5.48
CA PRO A 44 -3.19 -3.43 6.06
C PRO A 44 -2.74 -2.27 6.96
N LEU A 45 -3.50 -1.16 6.98
CA LEU A 45 -3.17 0.05 7.77
C LEU A 45 -2.93 -0.23 9.26
N HIS A 46 -3.62 -1.22 9.81
CA HIS A 46 -3.58 -1.57 11.24
C HIS A 46 -2.74 -2.81 11.55
N SER A 47 -1.93 -3.28 10.57
CA SER A 47 -1.04 -4.43 10.80
C SER A 47 -0.07 -4.17 11.95
N PRO A 48 0.19 -5.17 12.80
CA PRO A 48 1.29 -5.12 13.75
C PRO A 48 2.64 -4.92 13.04
N LEU A 49 3.61 -4.31 13.72
CA LEU A 49 4.96 -4.12 13.15
C LEU A 49 5.62 -5.46 12.84
N GLU A 50 5.37 -6.49 13.66
CA GLU A 50 5.88 -7.86 13.47
C GLU A 50 5.48 -8.46 12.13
N PHE A 51 4.30 -8.08 11.60
CA PHE A 51 3.90 -8.48 10.25
C PHE A 51 4.88 -7.93 9.21
N SER A 52 5.19 -6.65 9.29
CA SER A 52 6.13 -5.98 8.38
C SER A 52 7.56 -6.48 8.57
N GLU A 53 7.97 -6.80 9.80
CA GLU A 53 9.28 -7.39 10.10
C GLU A 53 9.46 -8.74 9.40
N GLN A 54 8.48 -9.63 9.48
CA GLN A 54 8.52 -10.93 8.79
C GLN A 54 8.60 -10.78 7.26
N LEU A 55 7.92 -9.79 6.68
CA LEU A 55 8.01 -9.51 5.25
C LEU A 55 9.40 -9.00 4.84
N LYS A 56 9.98 -8.10 5.65
CA LYS A 56 11.34 -7.59 5.44
C LYS A 56 12.37 -8.71 5.54
N GLU A 57 12.27 -9.59 6.53
CA GLU A 57 13.12 -10.77 6.68
C GLU A 57 12.96 -11.77 5.51
N ALA A 58 11.77 -11.82 4.91
CA ALA A 58 11.51 -12.64 3.73
C ALA A 58 12.07 -12.04 2.43
N GLY A 59 12.54 -10.78 2.45
CA GLY A 59 13.17 -10.11 1.31
C GLY A 59 12.33 -9.01 0.67
N ALA A 60 11.24 -8.55 1.31
CA ALA A 60 10.51 -7.37 0.84
C ALA A 60 11.40 -6.12 0.88
N ALA A 61 11.50 -5.43 -0.25
CA ALA A 61 12.31 -4.23 -0.40
C ALA A 61 11.62 -2.99 0.18
N ALA A 62 10.29 -2.94 0.09
CA ALA A 62 9.47 -1.85 0.61
C ALA A 62 8.07 -2.35 1.00
N ILE A 63 7.40 -1.54 1.80
CA ILE A 63 6.01 -1.72 2.21
C ILE A 63 5.16 -0.63 1.55
N SER A 64 4.01 -1.00 1.02
CA SER A 64 2.94 -0.09 0.67
C SER A 64 1.71 -0.34 1.54
N LEU A 65 0.75 0.58 1.55
CA LEU A 65 -0.44 0.48 2.39
C LEU A 65 -1.65 0.01 1.58
N ALA A 66 -2.27 -1.07 2.04
CA ALA A 66 -3.52 -1.54 1.47
C ALA A 66 -4.69 -0.65 1.91
N PRO A 67 -5.66 -0.37 1.03
CA PRO A 67 -6.88 0.33 1.42
C PRO A 67 -7.61 -0.43 2.53
N PRO A 68 -8.13 0.28 3.55
CA PRO A 68 -8.87 -0.36 4.63
C PRO A 68 -10.15 -1.02 4.10
N ARG A 69 -10.60 -2.06 4.79
CA ARG A 69 -11.84 -2.75 4.46
C ARG A 69 -13.02 -2.12 5.20
N GLY A 70 -14.18 -2.18 4.57
CA GLY A 70 -15.42 -1.71 5.14
C GLY A 70 -16.62 -2.41 4.52
N ALA A 71 -17.80 -2.08 5.01
CA ALA A 71 -19.05 -2.65 4.54
C ALA A 71 -20.10 -1.56 4.34
N LEU A 72 -20.92 -1.75 3.32
CA LEU A 72 -22.09 -0.91 3.04
C LEU A 72 -23.32 -1.79 2.87
N ARG A 73 -24.49 -1.23 3.18
CA ARG A 73 -25.74 -1.88 2.85
C ARG A 73 -26.07 -1.63 1.38
N GLY A 74 -26.09 -2.70 0.59
CA GLY A 74 -26.48 -2.66 -0.82
C GLY A 74 -27.99 -2.39 -1.02
N GLN A 75 -28.37 -2.09 -2.25
CA GLN A 75 -29.77 -1.78 -2.62
C GLN A 75 -30.75 -2.92 -2.30
N ASN A 76 -30.28 -4.16 -2.29
CA ASN A 76 -31.05 -5.36 -1.93
C ASN A 76 -31.09 -5.63 -0.41
N GLY A 77 -30.61 -4.70 0.42
CA GLY A 77 -30.53 -4.84 1.87
C GLY A 77 -29.42 -5.75 2.39
N LYS A 78 -28.65 -6.40 1.51
CA LYS A 78 -27.50 -7.24 1.90
C LYS A 78 -26.29 -6.37 2.20
N ILE A 79 -25.45 -6.84 3.12
CA ILE A 79 -24.15 -6.23 3.39
C ILE A 79 -23.19 -6.58 2.26
N VAL A 80 -22.56 -5.55 1.69
CA VAL A 80 -21.50 -5.67 0.68
C VAL A 80 -20.20 -5.21 1.32
N ASN A 81 -19.21 -6.10 1.34
CA ASN A 81 -17.86 -5.79 1.83
C ASN A 81 -17.00 -5.30 0.66
N GLY A 82 -16.10 -4.37 0.95
CA GLY A 82 -15.21 -3.80 -0.05
C GLY A 82 -14.05 -3.04 0.56
N ARG A 83 -13.28 -2.39 -0.30
CA ARG A 83 -12.18 -1.50 0.10
C ARG A 83 -12.69 -0.06 0.16
N LEU A 84 -12.18 0.69 1.13
CA LEU A 84 -12.52 2.10 1.32
C LEU A 84 -11.45 2.98 0.66
N TYR A 85 -11.92 3.92 -0.14
CA TYR A 85 -11.08 4.90 -0.82
C TYR A 85 -11.58 6.31 -0.54
N GLY A 86 -10.71 7.28 -0.69
CA GLY A 86 -11.02 8.69 -0.59
C GLY A 86 -10.35 9.39 0.60
N PRO A 87 -10.51 10.72 0.71
CA PRO A 87 -9.74 11.55 1.63
C PRO A 87 -9.95 11.21 3.11
N ALA A 88 -11.07 10.58 3.48
CA ALA A 88 -11.33 10.13 4.85
C ALA A 88 -10.34 9.05 5.35
N VAL A 89 -9.65 8.36 4.44
CA VAL A 89 -8.62 7.35 4.77
C VAL A 89 -7.29 8.01 5.13
N PHE A 90 -7.03 9.24 4.66
CA PHE A 90 -5.74 9.90 4.80
C PHE A 90 -5.20 9.97 6.24
N PRO A 91 -5.97 10.37 7.28
CA PRO A 91 -5.43 10.46 8.64
C PRO A 91 -4.94 9.11 9.17
N GLN A 92 -5.64 8.03 8.84
CA GLN A 92 -5.24 6.67 9.25
C GLN A 92 -4.00 6.20 8.50
N ALA A 93 -3.92 6.51 7.20
CA ALA A 93 -2.77 6.18 6.38
C ALA A 93 -1.51 6.94 6.84
N LEU A 94 -1.62 8.23 7.13
CA LEU A 94 -0.51 9.02 7.65
C LEU A 94 0.00 8.50 9.01
N ALA A 95 -0.91 8.10 9.90
CA ALA A 95 -0.54 7.49 11.17
C ALA A 95 0.18 6.14 10.98
N ALA A 96 -0.27 5.32 10.03
CA ALA A 96 0.38 4.05 9.68
C ALA A 96 1.77 4.27 9.09
N VAL A 97 1.93 5.24 8.16
CA VAL A 97 3.23 5.63 7.60
C VAL A 97 4.19 6.02 8.71
N SER A 98 3.79 6.95 9.59
CA SER A 98 4.64 7.43 10.69
C SER A 98 5.10 6.28 11.59
N ARG A 99 4.20 5.35 11.92
CA ARG A 99 4.51 4.18 12.75
C ARG A 99 5.50 3.23 12.06
N LEU A 100 5.31 2.93 10.79
CA LEU A 100 6.18 2.04 10.02
C LEU A 100 7.56 2.67 9.79
N ILE A 101 7.64 3.97 9.52
CA ILE A 101 8.91 4.70 9.41
C ILE A 101 9.67 4.65 10.74
N ALA A 102 8.99 4.86 11.87
CA ALA A 102 9.61 4.71 13.19
C ALA A 102 10.12 3.28 13.47
N GLY A 103 9.49 2.26 12.86
CA GLY A 103 9.95 0.88 12.85
C GLY A 103 11.10 0.57 11.87
N GLY A 104 11.59 1.56 11.12
CA GLY A 104 12.73 1.40 10.21
C GLY A 104 12.40 0.74 8.86
N PHE A 105 11.15 0.85 8.40
CA PHE A 105 10.73 0.31 7.12
C PHE A 105 10.84 1.34 5.99
N GLN A 106 11.13 0.87 4.78
CA GLN A 106 10.99 1.65 3.55
C GLN A 106 9.52 1.66 3.13
N ILE A 107 8.92 2.86 3.01
CA ILE A 107 7.49 3.00 2.80
C ILE A 107 7.19 3.73 1.49
N ILE A 108 6.31 3.13 0.69
CA ILE A 108 5.57 3.81 -0.37
C ILE A 108 4.20 4.14 0.21
N ALA A 109 3.96 5.40 0.52
CA ALA A 109 2.74 5.82 1.18
C ALA A 109 1.55 5.77 0.23
N ALA A 110 0.43 5.27 0.71
CA ALA A 110 -0.83 5.21 -0.01
C ALA A 110 -2.01 5.44 0.94
N GLY A 111 -3.12 5.91 0.41
CA GLY A 111 -4.38 6.00 1.13
C GLY A 111 -4.87 7.42 1.36
N GLY A 112 -5.90 7.79 0.61
CA GLY A 112 -6.65 9.03 0.79
C GLY A 112 -5.92 10.32 0.42
N VAL A 113 -4.82 10.23 -0.33
CA VAL A 113 -4.10 11.39 -0.83
C VAL A 113 -4.90 12.03 -1.97
N ASP A 114 -5.49 13.17 -1.70
CA ASP A 114 -6.39 13.91 -2.60
C ASP A 114 -5.82 15.28 -3.01
N THR A 115 -4.84 15.78 -2.27
CA THR A 115 -4.18 17.06 -2.52
C THR A 115 -2.66 16.95 -2.46
N LYS A 116 -1.97 17.90 -3.11
CA LYS A 116 -0.51 18.02 -3.07
C LYS A 116 0.01 18.13 -1.63
N ALA A 117 -0.62 18.96 -0.79
CA ALA A 117 -0.23 19.13 0.61
C ALA A 117 -0.30 17.81 1.42
N GLN A 118 -1.27 16.94 1.12
CA GLN A 118 -1.34 15.62 1.74
C GLN A 118 -0.21 14.70 1.24
N GLY A 119 0.13 14.75 -0.05
CA GLY A 119 1.30 14.03 -0.57
C GLY A 119 2.60 14.50 0.08
N GLU A 120 2.79 15.81 0.21
CA GLU A 120 3.95 16.42 0.90
C GLU A 120 4.01 16.01 2.38
N ALA A 121 2.86 15.91 3.06
CA ALA A 121 2.81 15.42 4.44
C ALA A 121 3.28 13.97 4.57
N MET A 122 2.94 13.09 3.62
CA MET A 122 3.44 11.71 3.58
C MET A 122 4.97 11.66 3.39
N LEU A 123 5.49 12.48 2.47
CA LEU A 123 6.95 12.57 2.23
C LEU A 123 7.66 13.15 3.46
N ALA A 124 7.11 14.19 4.08
CA ALA A 124 7.65 14.77 5.32
C ALA A 124 7.64 13.78 6.49
N ALA A 125 6.68 12.85 6.53
CA ALA A 125 6.66 11.75 7.49
C ALA A 125 7.75 10.69 7.24
N GLY A 126 8.46 10.76 6.10
CA GLY A 126 9.57 9.87 5.75
C GLY A 126 9.26 8.84 4.67
N ALA A 127 8.09 8.89 4.04
CA ALA A 127 7.81 8.01 2.91
C ALA A 127 8.76 8.30 1.74
N MET A 128 9.23 7.26 1.06
CA MET A 128 10.12 7.40 -0.09
C MET A 128 9.37 7.79 -1.37
N ALA A 129 8.09 7.47 -1.44
CA ALA A 129 7.19 7.82 -2.55
C ALA A 129 5.73 7.81 -2.07
N VAL A 130 4.85 8.38 -2.89
CA VAL A 130 3.41 8.45 -2.62
C VAL A 130 2.64 7.92 -3.82
N GLN A 131 1.72 6.99 -3.58
CA GLN A 131 0.77 6.52 -4.57
C GLN A 131 -0.48 7.40 -4.53
N ILE A 132 -0.88 7.90 -5.70
CA ILE A 132 -2.08 8.71 -5.89
C ILE A 132 -3.06 7.88 -6.72
N ASP A 133 -4.28 7.72 -6.21
CA ASP A 133 -5.30 6.85 -6.82
C ASP A 133 -6.57 7.65 -7.14
N VAL A 134 -7.49 7.76 -6.19
CA VAL A 134 -8.85 8.32 -6.41
C VAL A 134 -8.82 9.75 -6.91
N ALA A 135 -7.87 10.57 -6.50
CA ALA A 135 -7.72 11.94 -6.98
C ALA A 135 -7.49 12.01 -8.49
N LEU A 136 -6.71 11.07 -9.05
CA LEU A 136 -6.48 10.99 -10.50
C LEU A 136 -7.76 10.59 -11.24
N TRP A 137 -8.47 9.58 -10.76
CA TRP A 137 -9.72 9.11 -11.37
C TRP A 137 -10.83 10.15 -11.34
N ARG A 138 -10.87 11.00 -10.31
CA ARG A 138 -11.82 12.09 -10.17
C ARG A 138 -11.43 13.36 -10.91
N GLY A 139 -10.20 13.43 -11.43
CA GLY A 139 -9.67 14.62 -12.07
C GLY A 139 -9.42 15.79 -11.11
N ASN A 140 -9.34 15.51 -9.80
CA ASN A 140 -9.16 16.54 -8.77
C ASN A 140 -7.69 16.83 -8.47
N TRP A 141 -6.77 16.01 -8.96
CA TRP A 141 -5.35 16.22 -8.75
C TRP A 141 -4.85 17.39 -9.62
N GLN A 142 -4.50 18.48 -8.97
CA GLN A 142 -3.86 19.62 -9.63
C GLN A 142 -2.35 19.48 -9.49
N THR A 143 -1.69 19.27 -10.62
CA THR A 143 -0.25 19.50 -10.74
C THR A 143 -0.06 20.99 -10.92
N ASP A 144 0.68 21.65 -10.04
CA ASP A 144 1.12 23.02 -10.29
C ASP A 144 1.91 23.03 -11.60
N THR A 145 1.35 23.70 -12.59
CA THR A 145 2.05 24.03 -13.85
C THR A 145 3.00 25.18 -13.61
#